data_23d36ded56cf9e423362ff7044effce7
#
_entry.id   23d36ded56cf9e423362ff7044effce7
#
_cell.length_a   1.000
_cell.length_b   1.000
_cell.length_c   1.000
_cell.angle_alpha   90.00
_cell.angle_beta   90.00
_cell.angle_gamma   90.00
#
_symmetry.space_group_name_H-M   'P 1'
#
loop_
_entity.id
_entity.type
_entity.pdbx_description
1 polymer ?
#
loop_
_entity_poly.entity_id
_entity_poly.type
_entity_poly.pdbx_seq_one_letter_code
_entity_poly.pdbx_strand_id
1 'polypeptide(L)'
;MAVVLGGAAPAVAGGGLTQAVAGGADRTGVVVNRPWVPWPASPFDLAAGAYCEFAVHGDPIVAEVVTKTIEVYPDGSPKRELAKGPLIYRLTNTATGATTTADAGGSAVFDFYPDGSQTWHVIGPVLAAFKDGASNIPRGLWTINGIYEIHFSPTNFKTVTIRRGGLHDVCADLG
;
A
#
# COMPACT_ATOMS: atom_id res chain seq x y z
N MET A 1 -0.72 1.28 -7.78
CA MET A 1 -1.04 0.55 -6.55
C MET A 1 -1.61 1.53 -5.54
N ALA A 2 -2.93 1.55 -5.39
CA ALA A 2 -3.56 2.40 -4.41
C ALA A 2 -3.45 1.72 -3.06
N VAL A 3 -2.75 2.36 -2.16
CA VAL A 3 -2.73 1.98 -0.77
C VAL A 3 -3.56 2.99 -0.01
N VAL A 4 -4.86 2.75 0.02
CA VAL A 4 -5.71 3.41 1.00
C VAL A 4 -5.41 2.75 2.35
N LEU A 5 -4.40 3.27 3.04
CA LEU A 5 -3.95 2.80 4.33
C LEU A 5 -4.88 3.31 5.45
N GLY A 6 -6.13 2.94 5.33
CA GLY A 6 -7.14 3.21 6.33
C GLY A 6 -8.00 1.95 6.53
N GLY A 7 -7.51 0.98 7.28
CA GLY A 7 -8.27 -0.23 7.57
C GLY A 7 -7.35 -1.44 7.70
N ALA A 8 -7.62 -2.29 8.66
CA ALA A 8 -6.89 -3.52 8.95
C ALA A 8 -6.64 -4.34 7.67
N ALA A 9 -5.43 -4.86 7.53
CA ALA A 9 -5.14 -5.90 6.55
C ALA A 9 -6.19 -7.02 6.67
N PRO A 10 -6.61 -7.66 5.55
CA PRO A 10 -7.49 -8.80 5.64
C PRO A 10 -6.79 -9.88 6.46
N ALA A 11 -7.35 -10.20 7.62
CA ALA A 11 -6.93 -11.34 8.41
C ALA A 11 -7.22 -12.60 7.58
N VAL A 12 -6.18 -13.29 7.16
CA VAL A 12 -6.30 -14.66 6.65
C VAL A 12 -6.69 -15.52 7.84
N ALA A 13 -7.96 -15.94 7.89
CA ALA A 13 -8.44 -16.90 8.86
C ALA A 13 -7.83 -18.27 8.54
N GLY A 14 -6.75 -18.59 9.21
CA GLY A 14 -6.17 -19.94 9.26
C GLY A 14 -6.25 -20.44 10.69
N GLY A 15 -7.19 -21.34 10.97
CA GLY A 15 -7.33 -21.99 12.27
C GLY A 15 -6.16 -22.94 12.56
N GLY A 16 -5.72 -22.96 13.83
CA GLY A 16 -4.77 -23.93 14.35
C GLY A 16 -3.95 -23.37 15.48
N LEU A 17 -4.47 -23.51 16.72
CA LEU A 17 -3.70 -23.27 17.95
C LEU A 17 -2.61 -24.32 18.08
N THR A 18 -1.36 -23.96 17.91
CA THR A 18 -0.23 -24.68 18.47
C THR A 18 0.73 -23.66 19.09
N GLN A 19 1.11 -23.95 20.33
CA GLN A 19 1.93 -23.11 21.21
C GLN A 19 3.24 -22.70 20.53
N ALA A 20 3.53 -21.40 20.53
CA ALA A 20 4.81 -20.86 20.10
C ALA A 20 5.90 -21.26 21.10
N VAL A 21 6.79 -22.12 20.66
CA VAL A 21 8.13 -22.27 21.24
C VAL A 21 8.90 -21.00 20.82
N ALA A 22 9.47 -20.30 21.78
CA ALA A 22 10.36 -19.17 21.56
C ALA A 22 11.68 -19.68 20.93
N GLY A 23 11.65 -19.87 19.62
CA GLY A 23 12.82 -20.11 18.78
C GLY A 23 13.04 -18.86 17.92
N GLY A 24 14.28 -18.40 17.81
CA GLY A 24 14.63 -17.26 16.97
C GLY A 24 14.03 -17.44 15.58
N ALA A 25 13.26 -16.43 15.13
CA ALA A 25 12.58 -16.48 13.86
C ALA A 25 13.61 -16.75 12.74
N ASP A 26 13.51 -17.92 12.11
CA ASP A 26 14.35 -18.29 10.98
C ASP A 26 14.09 -17.30 9.83
N ARG A 27 15.10 -16.46 9.56
CA ARG A 27 15.07 -15.45 8.50
C ARG A 27 15.40 -16.01 7.12
N THR A 28 15.70 -17.29 7.04
CA THR A 28 15.96 -17.96 5.76
C THR A 28 14.67 -18.05 4.95
N GLY A 29 14.68 -17.48 3.74
CA GLY A 29 13.58 -17.61 2.81
C GLY A 29 13.86 -18.72 1.81
N VAL A 30 12.80 -19.31 1.31
CA VAL A 30 12.82 -20.27 0.20
C VAL A 30 12.37 -19.55 -1.06
N VAL A 31 13.22 -19.53 -2.09
CA VAL A 31 12.87 -18.96 -3.39
C VAL A 31 11.80 -19.84 -4.06
N VAL A 32 10.73 -19.20 -4.49
CA VAL A 32 9.62 -19.84 -5.20
C VAL A 32 9.32 -19.09 -6.50
N ASN A 33 8.67 -19.77 -7.43
CA ASN A 33 8.26 -19.18 -8.70
C ASN A 33 6.74 -19.32 -8.87
N ARG A 34 5.96 -18.59 -8.05
CA ARG A 34 4.50 -18.60 -8.16
C ARG A 34 4.06 -17.83 -9.41
N PRO A 35 2.88 -18.13 -9.98
CA PRO A 35 2.36 -17.39 -11.12
C PRO A 35 2.04 -15.94 -10.72
N TRP A 36 1.98 -15.06 -11.72
CA TRP A 36 1.36 -13.73 -11.56
C TRP A 36 -0.14 -13.91 -11.34
N VAL A 37 -0.67 -13.21 -10.36
CA VAL A 37 -2.10 -13.20 -10.05
C VAL A 37 -2.62 -11.76 -10.02
N PRO A 38 -3.88 -11.51 -10.43
CA PRO A 38 -4.46 -10.19 -10.33
C PRO A 38 -4.47 -9.69 -8.86
N TRP A 39 -4.15 -8.42 -8.68
CA TRP A 39 -4.40 -7.72 -7.42
C TRP A 39 -5.62 -6.84 -7.59
N PRO A 40 -6.78 -7.22 -7.05
CA PRO A 40 -8.00 -6.47 -7.25
C PRO A 40 -7.91 -5.09 -6.60
N ALA A 41 -8.29 -4.07 -7.35
CA ALA A 41 -8.53 -2.74 -6.82
C ALA A 41 -10.03 -2.58 -6.55
N SER A 42 -10.37 -1.91 -5.46
CA SER A 42 -11.75 -1.65 -5.07
C SER A 42 -12.00 -0.15 -4.92
N PRO A 43 -13.23 0.31 -5.12
CA PRO A 43 -13.62 1.65 -4.71
C PRO A 43 -13.39 1.85 -3.21
N PHE A 44 -13.18 3.10 -2.81
CA PHE A 44 -12.99 3.47 -1.41
C PHE A 44 -13.59 4.83 -1.08
N ASP A 45 -13.91 5.03 0.21
CA ASP A 45 -14.37 6.29 0.76
C ASP A 45 -13.44 6.78 1.87
N LEU A 46 -13.06 8.05 1.81
CA LEU A 46 -12.28 8.74 2.83
C LEU A 46 -13.18 9.79 3.49
N ALA A 47 -13.35 9.69 4.80
CA ALA A 47 -14.16 10.64 5.55
C ALA A 47 -13.53 12.03 5.57
N ALA A 48 -14.37 13.08 5.57
CA ALA A 48 -13.95 14.45 5.75
C ALA A 48 -13.12 14.62 7.03
N GLY A 49 -12.04 15.40 6.98
CA GLY A 49 -11.13 15.64 8.08
C GLY A 49 -10.14 14.52 8.38
N ALA A 50 -10.34 13.31 7.82
CA ALA A 50 -9.44 12.19 8.07
C ALA A 50 -8.14 12.28 7.25
N TYR A 51 -8.23 12.79 6.03
CA TYR A 51 -7.13 12.94 5.08
C TYR A 51 -7.19 14.31 4.40
N CYS A 52 -8.24 14.61 3.63
CA CYS A 52 -8.57 15.96 3.15
C CYS A 52 -9.59 16.60 4.08
N GLU A 53 -9.82 17.91 3.97
CA GLU A 53 -10.85 18.64 4.74
C GLU A 53 -12.28 18.20 4.36
N PHE A 54 -12.45 17.62 3.19
CA PHE A 54 -13.71 17.09 2.64
C PHE A 54 -13.63 15.57 2.45
N ALA A 55 -14.79 14.94 2.28
CA ALA A 55 -14.86 13.52 1.98
C ALA A 55 -14.50 13.25 0.51
N VAL A 56 -13.73 12.18 0.27
CA VAL A 56 -13.28 11.78 -1.05
C VAL A 56 -13.76 10.37 -1.36
N HIS A 57 -14.38 10.20 -2.53
CA HIS A 57 -14.67 8.90 -3.11
C HIS A 57 -13.66 8.57 -4.20
N GLY A 58 -13.15 7.34 -4.23
CA GLY A 58 -12.20 6.86 -5.23
C GLY A 58 -12.73 5.63 -5.98
N ASP A 59 -12.85 5.74 -7.32
CA ASP A 59 -13.20 4.65 -8.21
C ASP A 59 -11.99 4.21 -9.04
N PRO A 60 -11.63 2.91 -9.07
CA PRO A 60 -10.63 2.43 -10.01
C PRO A 60 -11.21 2.42 -11.42
N ILE A 61 -10.64 3.23 -12.32
CA ILE A 61 -11.04 3.29 -13.74
C ILE A 61 -10.10 2.47 -14.65
N VAL A 62 -8.89 2.15 -14.16
CA VAL A 62 -7.97 1.15 -14.70
C VAL A 62 -7.45 0.34 -13.53
N ALA A 63 -7.51 -0.99 -13.59
CA ALA A 63 -7.15 -1.88 -12.49
C ALA A 63 -6.55 -3.19 -13.03
N GLU A 64 -5.31 -3.13 -13.51
CA GLU A 64 -4.61 -4.25 -14.15
C GLU A 64 -3.31 -4.61 -13.40
N VAL A 65 -3.27 -4.30 -12.09
CA VAL A 65 -2.11 -4.67 -11.25
C VAL A 65 -2.10 -6.19 -11.05
N VAL A 66 -0.91 -6.75 -11.16
CA VAL A 66 -0.64 -8.15 -10.86
C VAL A 66 0.46 -8.27 -9.81
N THR A 67 0.37 -9.31 -8.98
CA THR A 67 1.37 -9.64 -7.96
C THR A 67 1.94 -11.03 -8.17
N LYS A 68 3.12 -11.27 -7.61
CA LYS A 68 3.80 -12.56 -7.66
C LYS A 68 4.66 -12.75 -6.42
N THR A 69 4.44 -13.82 -5.67
CA THR A 69 5.34 -14.23 -4.59
C THR A 69 6.59 -14.89 -5.19
N ILE A 70 7.76 -14.43 -4.78
CA ILE A 70 9.07 -14.95 -5.25
C ILE A 70 9.92 -15.53 -4.13
N GLU A 71 9.56 -15.27 -2.86
CA GLU A 71 10.21 -15.86 -1.68
C GLU A 71 9.18 -16.07 -0.57
N VAL A 72 9.27 -17.17 0.14
CA VAL A 72 8.41 -17.52 1.28
C VAL A 72 9.25 -17.89 2.49
N TYR A 73 8.70 -17.70 3.68
CA TYR A 73 9.24 -18.26 4.92
C TYR A 73 9.03 -19.78 4.99
N PRO A 74 9.71 -20.50 5.92
CA PRO A 74 9.51 -21.94 6.08
C PRO A 74 8.08 -22.38 6.38
N ASP A 75 7.27 -21.50 6.97
CA ASP A 75 5.84 -21.72 7.22
C ASP A 75 4.94 -21.50 5.99
N GLY A 76 5.53 -21.10 4.86
CA GLY A 76 4.84 -20.83 3.61
C GLY A 76 4.27 -19.40 3.48
N SER A 77 4.39 -18.56 4.51
CA SER A 77 3.97 -17.16 4.44
C SER A 77 4.84 -16.36 3.47
N PRO A 78 4.30 -15.34 2.79
CA PRO A 78 5.08 -14.50 1.88
C PRO A 78 6.22 -13.80 2.62
N LYS A 79 7.45 -13.87 2.07
CA LYS A 79 8.61 -13.10 2.50
C LYS A 79 8.90 -11.96 1.52
N ARG A 80 8.78 -12.24 0.20
CA ARG A 80 8.99 -11.23 -0.85
C ARG A 80 8.01 -11.42 -1.98
N GLU A 81 7.40 -10.29 -2.37
CA GLU A 81 6.47 -10.23 -3.50
C GLU A 81 6.84 -9.11 -4.46
N LEU A 82 6.47 -9.30 -5.71
CA LEU A 82 6.54 -8.29 -6.76
C LEU A 82 5.14 -7.81 -7.08
N ALA A 83 5.00 -6.52 -7.43
CA ALA A 83 3.77 -5.98 -7.99
C ALA A 83 4.10 -5.07 -9.17
N LYS A 84 3.21 -5.06 -10.18
CA LYS A 84 3.30 -4.15 -11.33
C LYS A 84 1.97 -4.08 -12.06
N GLY A 85 1.78 -3.03 -12.82
CA GLY A 85 0.64 -2.85 -13.72
C GLY A 85 -0.03 -1.50 -13.55
N PRO A 86 -0.82 -1.09 -14.55
CA PRO A 86 -1.52 0.18 -14.49
C PRO A 86 -2.64 0.14 -13.47
N LEU A 87 -2.78 1.23 -12.74
CA LEU A 87 -3.87 1.49 -11.82
C LEU A 87 -4.15 2.99 -11.80
N ILE A 88 -5.34 3.36 -12.21
CA ILE A 88 -5.78 4.76 -12.21
C ILE A 88 -7.07 4.85 -11.44
N TYR A 89 -7.12 5.77 -10.49
CA TYR A 89 -8.33 6.13 -9.76
C TYR A 89 -8.90 7.44 -10.29
N ARG A 90 -10.23 7.49 -10.45
CA ARG A 90 -10.97 8.75 -10.44
C ARG A 90 -11.29 9.07 -8.99
N LEU A 91 -10.94 10.26 -8.56
CA LEU A 91 -11.18 10.77 -7.23
C LEU A 91 -12.21 11.89 -7.29
N THR A 92 -13.17 11.88 -6.37
CA THR A 92 -14.28 12.84 -6.34
C THR A 92 -14.40 13.44 -4.94
N ASN A 93 -14.36 14.76 -4.84
CA ASN A 93 -14.83 15.48 -3.65
C ASN A 93 -16.36 15.34 -3.58
N THR A 94 -16.87 14.59 -2.60
CA THR A 94 -18.30 14.27 -2.53
C THR A 94 -19.18 15.47 -2.12
N ALA A 95 -18.58 16.53 -1.59
CA ALA A 95 -19.31 17.76 -1.23
C ALA A 95 -19.52 18.69 -2.42
N THR A 96 -18.56 18.79 -3.34
CA THR A 96 -18.60 19.73 -4.46
C THR A 96 -18.84 19.04 -5.81
N GLY A 97 -18.54 17.74 -5.90
CA GLY A 97 -18.53 17.00 -7.16
C GLY A 97 -17.25 17.23 -7.99
N ALA A 98 -16.27 18.00 -7.50
CA ALA A 98 -14.99 18.17 -8.18
C ALA A 98 -14.27 16.83 -8.33
N THR A 99 -13.65 16.60 -9.48
CA THR A 99 -12.99 15.32 -9.79
C THR A 99 -11.57 15.53 -10.30
N THR A 100 -10.68 14.58 -9.96
CA THR A 100 -9.35 14.45 -10.56
C THR A 100 -9.03 12.98 -10.81
N THR A 101 -7.94 12.71 -11.50
CA THR A 101 -7.43 11.34 -11.67
C THR A 101 -6.07 11.20 -11.01
N ALA A 102 -5.82 10.07 -10.35
CA ALA A 102 -4.54 9.75 -9.76
C ALA A 102 -4.01 8.44 -10.36
N ASP A 103 -2.80 8.50 -10.93
CA ASP A 103 -2.07 7.30 -11.32
C ASP A 103 -1.43 6.68 -10.06
N ALA A 104 -1.69 5.40 -9.87
CA ALA A 104 -1.19 4.59 -8.76
C ALA A 104 -0.48 3.31 -9.26
N GLY A 105 -0.15 3.26 -10.57
CA GLY A 105 0.31 2.08 -11.30
C GLY A 105 1.82 1.85 -11.28
N GLY A 106 2.49 2.08 -10.16
CA GLY A 106 3.92 1.81 -10.02
C GLY A 106 4.28 0.31 -10.05
N SER A 107 5.57 0.05 -10.00
CA SER A 107 6.13 -1.29 -9.77
C SER A 107 6.77 -1.33 -8.38
N ALA A 108 6.62 -2.45 -7.67
CA ALA A 108 7.14 -2.57 -6.32
C ALA A 108 7.70 -3.97 -6.03
N VAL A 109 8.66 -4.00 -5.11
CA VAL A 109 9.08 -5.17 -4.36
C VAL A 109 8.62 -4.98 -2.93
N PHE A 110 7.88 -5.94 -2.39
CA PHE A 110 7.45 -5.97 -1.00
C PHE A 110 8.29 -6.96 -0.23
N ASP A 111 8.89 -6.51 0.84
CA ASP A 111 9.55 -7.34 1.84
C ASP A 111 8.68 -7.37 3.10
N PHE A 112 8.27 -8.57 3.52
CA PHE A 112 7.52 -8.82 4.74
C PHE A 112 8.44 -9.39 5.79
N TYR A 113 8.29 -8.96 7.04
CA TYR A 113 9.15 -9.40 8.14
C TYR A 113 8.35 -10.13 9.23
N PRO A 114 9.00 -11.06 9.98
CA PRO A 114 8.29 -11.86 11.00
C PRO A 114 7.68 -11.06 12.14
N ASP A 115 8.15 -9.84 12.38
CA ASP A 115 7.61 -8.93 13.40
C ASP A 115 6.35 -8.16 12.94
N GLY A 116 5.86 -8.45 11.72
CA GLY A 116 4.71 -7.78 11.12
C GLY A 116 5.05 -6.46 10.41
N SER A 117 6.31 -6.02 10.46
CA SER A 117 6.74 -4.89 9.64
C SER A 117 6.86 -5.28 8.17
N GLN A 118 6.88 -4.29 7.30
CA GLN A 118 7.10 -4.50 5.87
C GLN A 118 7.79 -3.31 5.23
N THR A 119 8.49 -3.54 4.14
CA THR A 119 9.12 -2.49 3.34
C THR A 119 8.69 -2.63 1.89
N TRP A 120 8.27 -1.53 1.30
CA TRP A 120 7.93 -1.43 -0.11
C TRP A 120 9.01 -0.64 -0.82
N HIS A 121 9.69 -1.24 -1.76
CA HIS A 121 10.62 -0.58 -2.67
C HIS A 121 9.88 -0.28 -3.95
N VAL A 122 9.64 0.99 -4.24
CA VAL A 122 8.72 1.41 -5.30
C VAL A 122 9.43 2.22 -6.37
N ILE A 123 9.05 1.96 -7.62
CA ILE A 123 9.39 2.76 -8.80
C ILE A 123 8.10 3.13 -9.51
N GLY A 124 7.85 4.43 -9.69
CA GLY A 124 6.65 4.96 -10.32
C GLY A 124 5.63 5.51 -9.33
N PRO A 125 4.42 5.83 -9.79
CA PRO A 125 3.41 6.44 -8.94
C PRO A 125 2.77 5.42 -7.97
N VAL A 126 2.36 5.91 -6.81
CA VAL A 126 1.42 5.26 -5.90
C VAL A 126 0.47 6.32 -5.31
N LEU A 127 -0.78 5.98 -5.13
CA LEU A 127 -1.72 6.80 -4.37
C LEU A 127 -1.70 6.36 -2.91
N ALA A 128 -1.35 7.28 -2.00
CA ALA A 128 -1.20 7.01 -0.58
C ALA A 128 -2.00 8.00 0.26
N ALA A 129 -2.71 7.49 1.28
CA ALA A 129 -3.46 8.31 2.22
C ALA A 129 -2.84 8.20 3.61
N PHE A 130 -2.48 9.34 4.22
CA PHE A 130 -1.88 9.41 5.54
C PHE A 130 -2.78 10.19 6.50
N LYS A 131 -3.09 9.60 7.65
CA LYS A 131 -3.71 10.29 8.78
C LYS A 131 -2.67 11.08 9.55
N ASP A 132 -3.13 12.04 10.33
CA ASP A 132 -2.25 12.76 11.24
C ASP A 132 -1.52 11.82 12.19
N GLY A 133 -0.22 12.04 12.38
CA GLY A 133 0.63 11.20 13.24
C GLY A 133 0.85 9.75 12.77
N ALA A 134 0.34 9.34 11.59
CA ALA A 134 0.47 7.97 11.10
C ALA A 134 1.67 7.76 10.15
N SER A 135 2.37 8.84 9.79
CA SER A 135 3.56 8.79 8.95
C SER A 135 4.47 9.99 9.16
N ASN A 136 5.65 9.97 8.51
CA ASN A 136 6.53 11.14 8.39
C ASN A 136 6.09 12.11 7.27
N ILE A 137 5.05 11.74 6.51
CA ILE A 137 4.39 12.63 5.54
C ILE A 137 3.18 13.26 6.24
N PRO A 138 2.88 14.55 6.02
CA PRO A 138 1.71 15.21 6.58
C PRO A 138 0.40 14.49 6.24
N ARG A 139 -0.63 14.69 7.08
CA ARG A 139 -1.99 14.27 6.77
C ARG A 139 -2.38 14.70 5.36
N GLY A 140 -2.95 13.80 4.58
CA GLY A 140 -3.37 14.10 3.21
C GLY A 140 -3.59 12.87 2.36
N LEU A 141 -4.02 13.13 1.12
CA LEU A 141 -4.06 12.17 0.03
C LEU A 141 -3.00 12.57 -0.98
N TRP A 142 -2.04 11.69 -1.21
CA TRP A 142 -0.81 12.01 -1.95
C TRP A 142 -0.59 11.06 -3.10
N THR A 143 -0.18 11.56 -4.25
CA THR A 143 0.53 10.75 -5.24
C THR A 143 2.03 10.88 -4.97
N ILE A 144 2.68 9.75 -4.70
CA ILE A 144 4.14 9.66 -4.55
C ILE A 144 4.68 9.11 -5.86
N ASN A 145 5.59 9.84 -6.51
CA ASN A 145 6.15 9.41 -7.79
C ASN A 145 7.67 9.43 -7.75
N GLY A 146 8.30 8.44 -8.38
CA GLY A 146 9.75 8.34 -8.50
C GLY A 146 10.33 7.03 -7.99
N ILE A 147 11.45 7.10 -7.28
CA ILE A 147 12.12 5.98 -6.62
C ILE A 147 12.11 6.25 -5.12
N TYR A 148 11.46 5.40 -4.36
CA TYR A 148 11.27 5.60 -2.92
C TYR A 148 10.99 4.27 -2.20
N GLU A 149 11.09 4.34 -0.89
CA GLU A 149 10.73 3.25 0.03
C GLU A 149 9.61 3.71 0.95
N ILE A 150 8.69 2.81 1.27
CA ILE A 150 7.71 2.97 2.34
C ILE A 150 7.94 1.85 3.34
N HIS A 151 8.41 2.18 4.52
CA HIS A 151 8.53 1.23 5.62
C HIS A 151 7.32 1.33 6.54
N PHE A 152 6.69 0.22 6.83
CA PHE A 152 5.59 0.07 7.78
C PHE A 152 6.14 -0.60 9.03
N SER A 153 6.11 0.09 10.15
CA SER A 153 6.49 -0.50 11.43
C SER A 153 5.48 -1.58 11.87
N PRO A 154 5.82 -2.41 12.87
CA PRO A 154 4.85 -3.36 13.44
C PRO A 154 3.57 -2.69 13.99
N THR A 155 3.65 -1.41 14.35
CA THR A 155 2.49 -0.60 14.79
C THR A 155 1.82 0.17 13.64
N ASN A 156 2.22 -0.13 12.40
CA ASN A 156 1.67 0.46 11.18
C ASN A 156 1.98 1.97 10.99
N PHE A 157 2.99 2.52 11.68
CA PHE A 157 3.55 3.83 11.33
C PHE A 157 4.31 3.72 10.00
N LYS A 158 4.12 4.69 9.09
CA LYS A 158 4.72 4.67 7.76
C LYS A 158 5.85 5.67 7.67
N THR A 159 7.03 5.20 7.29
CA THR A 159 8.16 6.06 6.97
C THR A 159 8.40 6.03 5.47
N VAL A 160 8.17 7.17 4.81
CA VAL A 160 8.44 7.34 3.38
C VAL A 160 9.81 7.98 3.21
N THR A 161 10.68 7.33 2.43
CA THR A 161 12.02 7.82 2.08
C THR A 161 12.13 7.97 0.58
N ILE A 162 12.06 9.20 0.07
CA ILE A 162 12.15 9.51 -1.36
C ILE A 162 13.62 9.67 -1.73
N ARG A 163 14.10 8.81 -2.64
CA ARG A 163 15.46 8.90 -3.21
C ARG A 163 15.48 9.80 -4.45
N ARG A 164 14.42 9.74 -5.25
CA ARG A 164 14.23 10.57 -6.44
C ARG A 164 12.76 10.70 -6.74
N GLY A 165 12.30 11.90 -7.11
CA GLY A 165 10.90 12.18 -7.39
C GLY A 165 10.29 13.12 -6.36
N GLY A 166 9.00 12.98 -6.07
CA GLY A 166 8.31 13.89 -5.15
C GLY A 166 6.91 13.44 -4.76
N LEU A 167 6.28 14.32 -3.99
CA LEU A 167 4.90 14.22 -3.54
C LEU A 167 4.05 15.22 -4.31
N HIS A 168 2.83 14.83 -4.64
CA HIS A 168 1.80 15.70 -5.17
C HIS A 168 0.56 15.62 -4.29
N ASP A 169 0.04 16.75 -3.85
CA ASP A 169 -1.13 16.85 -2.98
C ASP A 169 -2.42 16.75 -3.80
N VAL A 170 -3.08 15.61 -3.69
CA VAL A 170 -4.34 15.34 -4.39
C VAL A 170 -5.53 16.06 -3.74
N CYS A 171 -5.45 16.36 -2.43
CA CYS A 171 -6.49 17.17 -1.78
C CYS A 171 -6.56 18.56 -2.39
N ALA A 172 -5.41 19.15 -2.76
CA ALA A 172 -5.36 20.47 -3.40
C ALA A 172 -6.00 20.49 -4.81
N ASP A 173 -5.97 19.35 -5.53
CA ASP A 173 -6.63 19.27 -6.85
C ASP A 173 -8.16 19.20 -6.75
N LEU A 174 -8.69 18.79 -5.60
CA LEU A 174 -10.12 18.52 -5.38
C LEU A 174 -10.85 19.63 -4.63
N GLY A 175 -10.16 20.57 -4.07
CA GLY A 175 -10.76 21.61 -3.24
C GLY A 175 -10.06 22.85 -3.19
#